data_38d57e3b76be27b773c52782131f305d
#
_entry.id   38d57e3b76be27b773c52782131f305d
#
_cell.length_a   1.000
_cell.length_b   1.000
_cell.length_c   1.000
_cell.angle_alpha   90.00
_cell.angle_beta   90.00
_cell.angle_gamma   90.00
#
_symmetry.space_group_name_H-M   'P 1'
#
loop_
_entity.id
_entity.type
_entity.pdbx_description
1 polymer ?
#
loop_
_entity_poly.entity_id
_entity_poly.type
_entity_poly.pdbx_seq_one_letter_code
_entity_poly.pdbx_strand_id
1 'polypeptide(L)'
;MDQLTKRGQVTTLSSEDIAYIAGLFDGEGSIYFAGRPEKKKKHSGDGYRISNSQRISMEITMTDRSVLQWLHEVLGVGTLVKKPRKGRRVDGTKYLMQWKWRCTFRDAFYVCRLLWPYAHTKLPKIQQIIEYYANEKLQKNANVVDLEHYRLWVKSPGKIQ
;
A
#
# COMPACT_ATOMS: atom_id res chain seq x y z
N MET A 1 8.08 -16.77 4.57
CA MET A 1 6.64 -16.60 4.79
C MET A 1 6.44 -15.45 5.76
N ASP A 2 6.09 -14.28 5.26
CA ASP A 2 5.73 -13.17 6.13
C ASP A 2 4.34 -13.43 6.69
N GLN A 3 4.30 -13.75 7.98
CA GLN A 3 3.04 -13.84 8.71
C GLN A 3 2.55 -12.43 9.01
N LEU A 4 1.44 -12.05 8.38
CA LEU A 4 0.73 -10.87 8.76
C LEU A 4 -0.27 -11.14 9.84
N THR A 5 -0.08 -10.44 10.93
CA THR A 5 -1.10 -10.36 11.95
C THR A 5 -1.90 -9.08 11.78
N LYS A 6 -3.12 -9.19 11.31
CA LYS A 6 -4.15 -8.20 11.54
C LYS A 6 -5.13 -8.78 12.55
N ARG A 7 -5.10 -8.26 13.77
CA ARG A 7 -6.05 -8.62 14.85
C ARG A 7 -6.22 -10.13 15.07
N GLY A 8 -5.11 -10.86 15.08
CA GLY A 8 -5.11 -12.29 15.43
C GLY A 8 -5.43 -13.27 14.30
N GLN A 9 -5.60 -12.84 13.06
CA GLN A 9 -5.68 -13.72 11.90
C GLN A 9 -4.34 -13.77 11.17
N VAL A 10 -3.75 -14.97 11.12
CA VAL A 10 -2.54 -15.24 10.33
C VAL A 10 -2.98 -15.69 8.95
N THR A 11 -2.85 -14.85 7.96
CA THR A 11 -3.08 -15.24 6.56
C THR A 11 -1.72 -15.52 5.92
N THR A 12 -1.49 -16.75 5.52
CA THR A 12 -0.28 -17.13 4.79
C THR A 12 -0.51 -16.82 3.31
N LEU A 13 0.19 -15.80 2.79
CA LEU A 13 0.20 -15.46 1.36
C LEU A 13 1.20 -16.35 0.63
N SER A 14 0.77 -16.96 -0.47
CA SER A 14 1.69 -17.67 -1.36
C SER A 14 2.51 -16.69 -2.22
N SER A 15 3.64 -17.12 -2.74
CA SER A 15 4.45 -16.33 -3.67
C SER A 15 3.70 -16.03 -4.97
N GLU A 16 2.86 -16.97 -5.40
CA GLU A 16 2.01 -16.84 -6.57
C GLU A 16 0.94 -15.76 -6.38
N ASP A 17 0.29 -15.72 -5.22
CA ASP A 17 -0.67 -14.68 -4.88
C ASP A 17 -0.01 -13.30 -4.88
N ILE A 18 1.18 -13.18 -4.29
CA ILE A 18 1.92 -11.92 -4.24
C ILE A 18 2.32 -11.47 -5.65
N ALA A 19 2.80 -12.40 -6.49
CA ALA A 19 3.17 -12.10 -7.88
C ALA A 19 1.94 -11.66 -8.70
N TYR A 20 0.80 -12.33 -8.53
CA TYR A 20 -0.45 -11.93 -9.17
C TYR A 20 -0.90 -10.52 -8.73
N ILE A 21 -0.87 -10.24 -7.43
CA ILE A 21 -1.21 -8.93 -6.88
C ILE A 21 -0.26 -7.85 -7.42
N ALA A 22 1.03 -8.13 -7.52
CA ALA A 22 2.00 -7.20 -8.10
C ALA A 22 1.69 -6.88 -9.56
N GLY A 23 1.38 -7.89 -10.38
CA GLY A 23 0.94 -7.69 -11.76
C GLY A 23 -0.36 -6.89 -11.87
N LEU A 24 -1.32 -7.14 -10.97
CA LEU A 24 -2.56 -6.38 -10.90
C LEU A 24 -2.32 -4.90 -10.55
N PHE A 25 -1.41 -4.62 -9.61
CA PHE A 25 -1.00 -3.25 -9.29
C PHE A 25 -0.21 -2.58 -10.41
N ASP A 26 0.64 -3.32 -11.11
CA ASP A 26 1.38 -2.78 -12.25
C ASP A 26 0.45 -2.33 -13.38
N GLY A 27 -0.65 -3.07 -13.64
CA GLY A 27 -1.64 -2.75 -14.66
C GLY A 27 -2.67 -1.72 -14.23
N GLU A 28 -3.35 -1.95 -13.13
CA GLU A 28 -4.56 -1.23 -12.71
C GLU A 28 -4.38 -0.40 -11.44
N GLY A 29 -3.29 -0.61 -10.71
CA GLY A 29 -3.04 0.03 -9.43
C GLY A 29 -2.54 1.45 -9.55
N SER A 30 -2.82 2.24 -8.52
CA SER A 30 -2.28 3.57 -8.31
C SER A 30 -1.59 3.64 -6.95
N ILE A 31 -0.39 4.19 -6.93
CA ILE A 31 0.39 4.42 -5.71
C ILE A 31 0.67 5.91 -5.60
N TYR A 32 0.14 6.51 -4.55
CA TYR A 32 0.39 7.91 -4.21
C TYR A 32 1.39 7.99 -3.05
N PHE A 33 2.44 8.75 -3.25
CA PHE A 33 3.42 9.07 -2.23
C PHE A 33 3.87 10.51 -2.39
N ALA A 34 3.47 11.37 -1.48
CA ALA A 34 3.90 12.77 -1.46
C ALA A 34 3.77 13.37 -0.07
N GLY A 35 4.64 14.35 0.23
CA GLY A 35 4.49 15.23 1.37
C GLY A 35 3.40 16.25 1.10
N ARG A 36 2.46 16.38 2.03
CA ARG A 36 1.52 17.50 2.08
C ARG A 36 1.57 18.13 3.45
N PRO A 37 1.75 19.45 3.53
CA PRO A 37 1.59 20.15 4.80
C PRO A 37 0.16 19.97 5.29
N GLU A 38 0.01 19.40 6.47
CA GLU A 38 -1.28 19.27 7.14
C GLU A 38 -1.35 20.18 8.34
N LYS A 39 -2.43 20.93 8.42
CA LYS A 39 -2.78 21.63 9.65
C LYS A 39 -3.40 20.62 10.63
N LYS A 40 -2.70 20.32 11.70
CA LYS A 40 -3.19 19.47 12.80
C LYS A 40 -3.45 20.34 14.01
N LYS A 41 -4.60 20.15 14.67
CA LYS A 41 -4.89 20.82 15.94
C LYS A 41 -3.82 20.45 16.97
N LYS A 42 -3.32 21.41 17.72
CA LYS A 42 -2.38 21.14 18.81
C LYS A 42 -3.08 20.34 19.91
N HIS A 43 -2.35 19.44 20.54
CA HIS A 43 -2.87 18.64 21.66
C HIS A 43 -3.03 19.47 22.93
N SER A 44 -2.25 20.54 23.07
CA SER A 44 -2.32 21.49 24.18
C SER A 44 -2.31 22.92 23.65
N GLY A 45 -3.23 23.76 24.14
CA GLY A 45 -3.37 25.14 23.73
C GLY A 45 -4.14 25.34 22.41
N ASP A 46 -4.45 26.60 22.12
CA ASP A 46 -5.17 26.97 20.90
C ASP A 46 -4.23 27.00 19.69
N GLY A 47 -4.79 26.63 18.54
CA GLY A 47 -4.13 26.74 17.25
C GLY A 47 -3.80 25.41 16.58
N TYR A 48 -3.10 25.53 15.45
CA TYR A 48 -2.74 24.41 14.58
C TYR A 48 -1.21 24.32 14.43
N ARG A 49 -0.71 23.11 14.27
CA ARG A 49 0.65 22.84 13.83
C ARG A 49 0.66 22.36 12.39
N ILE A 50 1.68 22.69 11.63
CA ILE A 50 1.90 22.15 10.32
C ILE A 50 2.72 20.86 10.47
N SER A 51 2.22 19.77 9.88
CA SER A 51 2.93 18.50 9.80
C SER A 51 3.30 18.24 8.34
N ASN A 52 4.58 18.05 8.05
CA ASN A 52 5.10 17.73 6.72
C ASN A 52 5.27 16.21 6.53
N SER A 53 4.43 15.41 7.18
CA SER A 53 4.51 13.96 7.03
C SER A 53 4.16 13.51 5.61
N GLN A 54 4.93 12.55 5.12
CA GLN A 54 4.63 11.88 3.86
C GLN A 54 3.37 11.03 3.99
N ARG A 55 2.55 11.07 2.94
CA ARG A 55 1.35 10.23 2.84
C ARG A 55 1.54 9.18 1.79
N ILE A 56 1.23 7.94 2.17
CA ILE A 56 1.12 6.84 1.21
C ILE A 56 -0.35 6.45 1.10
N SER A 57 -0.80 6.26 -0.12
CA SER A 57 -2.02 5.51 -0.39
C SER A 57 -1.84 4.63 -1.62
N MET A 58 -2.41 3.45 -1.57
CA MET A 58 -2.49 2.52 -2.68
C MET A 58 -3.95 2.24 -2.97
N GLU A 59 -4.32 2.22 -4.24
CA GLU A 59 -5.68 1.92 -4.65
C GLU A 59 -5.75 1.18 -5.97
N ILE A 60 -6.74 0.32 -6.10
CA ILE A 60 -7.16 -0.30 -7.35
C ILE A 60 -8.65 -0.04 -7.53
N THR A 61 -9.04 0.35 -8.73
CA THR A 61 -10.45 0.57 -9.08
C THR A 61 -10.80 -0.25 -10.31
N MET A 62 -11.83 -1.11 -10.20
CA MET A 62 -12.29 -1.91 -11.33
C MET A 62 -13.79 -2.22 -11.22
N THR A 63 -14.37 -2.75 -12.29
CA THR A 63 -15.78 -3.17 -12.33
C THR A 63 -15.98 -4.55 -11.72
N ASP A 64 -14.96 -5.39 -11.75
CA ASP A 64 -15.01 -6.72 -11.14
C ASP A 64 -14.78 -6.63 -9.63
N ARG A 65 -15.88 -6.85 -8.90
CA ARG A 65 -15.85 -6.86 -7.44
C ARG A 65 -15.13 -8.08 -6.88
N SER A 66 -15.25 -9.22 -7.55
CA SER A 66 -14.75 -10.50 -6.99
C SER A 66 -13.24 -10.47 -6.81
N VAL A 67 -12.53 -9.91 -7.78
CA VAL A 67 -11.08 -9.73 -7.72
C VAL A 67 -10.67 -8.82 -6.56
N LEU A 68 -11.37 -7.69 -6.38
CA LEU A 68 -11.06 -6.76 -5.29
C LEU A 68 -11.46 -7.31 -3.91
N GLN A 69 -12.50 -8.11 -3.84
CA GLN A 69 -12.90 -8.79 -2.62
C GLN A 69 -11.85 -9.83 -2.22
N TRP A 70 -11.43 -10.68 -3.16
CA TRP A 70 -10.33 -11.62 -2.96
C TRP A 70 -9.05 -10.88 -2.50
N LEU A 71 -8.67 -9.80 -3.19
CA LEU A 71 -7.51 -8.99 -2.82
C LEU A 71 -7.60 -8.48 -1.36
N HIS A 72 -8.77 -7.99 -0.97
CA HIS A 72 -9.01 -7.49 0.39
C HIS A 72 -8.90 -8.61 1.44
N GLU A 73 -9.45 -9.76 1.16
CA GLU A 73 -9.41 -10.94 2.03
C GLU A 73 -7.99 -11.45 2.19
N VAL A 74 -7.27 -11.63 1.09
CA VAL A 74 -5.91 -12.16 1.05
C VAL A 74 -4.89 -11.22 1.71
N LEU A 75 -4.97 -9.92 1.42
CA LEU A 75 -4.09 -8.92 2.05
C LEU A 75 -4.47 -8.64 3.53
N GLY A 76 -5.72 -8.86 3.91
CA GLY A 76 -6.21 -8.57 5.25
C GLY A 76 -6.13 -7.10 5.66
N VAL A 77 -5.83 -6.19 4.73
CA VAL A 77 -5.68 -4.73 4.97
C VAL A 77 -6.46 -3.92 3.95
N GLY A 78 -6.66 -2.63 4.24
CA GLY A 78 -7.38 -1.72 3.38
C GLY A 78 -8.90 -1.77 3.54
N THR A 79 -9.59 -1.09 2.66
CA THR A 79 -11.05 -0.99 2.60
C THR A 79 -11.56 -1.21 1.19
N LEU A 80 -12.68 -1.89 1.05
CA LEU A 80 -13.37 -2.09 -0.22
C LEU A 80 -14.68 -1.29 -0.23
N VAL A 81 -14.80 -0.36 -1.17
CA VAL A 81 -15.96 0.53 -1.27
C VAL A 81 -16.52 0.60 -2.69
N LYS A 82 -17.81 0.89 -2.81
CA LYS A 82 -18.44 1.21 -4.08
C LYS A 82 -17.93 2.56 -4.59
N LYS A 83 -17.65 2.64 -5.89
CA LYS A 83 -17.27 3.86 -6.60
C LYS A 83 -18.21 4.07 -7.78
N PRO A 84 -19.39 4.68 -7.56
CA PRO A 84 -20.31 4.93 -8.66
C PRO A 84 -19.70 5.93 -9.66
N ARG A 85 -19.88 5.65 -10.96
CA ARG A 85 -19.50 6.57 -12.03
C ARG A 85 -20.70 7.43 -12.40
N LYS A 86 -20.47 8.74 -12.44
CA LYS A 86 -21.47 9.69 -12.91
C LYS A 86 -21.48 9.73 -14.43
N GLY A 87 -22.67 10.04 -15.00
CA GLY A 87 -22.85 10.19 -16.44
C GLY A 87 -23.27 8.92 -17.17
N ARG A 88 -23.33 9.04 -18.49
CA ARG A 88 -23.70 7.97 -19.42
C ARG A 88 -22.64 7.85 -20.51
N ARG A 89 -22.58 6.68 -21.14
CA ARG A 89 -21.77 6.45 -22.34
C ARG A 89 -22.36 7.19 -23.53
N VAL A 90 -21.61 7.27 -24.62
CA VAL A 90 -22.05 7.89 -25.87
C VAL A 90 -23.34 7.24 -26.42
N ASP A 91 -23.49 5.93 -26.19
CA ASP A 91 -24.70 5.15 -26.56
C ASP A 91 -25.89 5.36 -25.60
N GLY A 92 -25.80 6.26 -24.63
CA GLY A 92 -26.83 6.56 -23.63
C GLY A 92 -26.91 5.59 -22.46
N THR A 93 -26.18 4.50 -22.47
CA THR A 93 -26.14 3.53 -21.35
C THR A 93 -25.43 4.07 -20.13
N LYS A 94 -25.80 3.62 -18.92
CA LYS A 94 -25.08 3.97 -17.70
C LYS A 94 -23.73 3.25 -17.63
N TYR A 95 -22.76 3.93 -17.06
CA TYR A 95 -21.50 3.26 -16.72
C TYR A 95 -21.73 2.14 -15.72
N LEU A 96 -20.98 1.05 -15.87
CA LEU A 96 -20.97 -0.03 -14.90
C LEU A 96 -20.49 0.48 -13.54
N MET A 97 -21.04 -0.08 -12.46
CA MET A 97 -20.59 0.18 -11.11
C MET A 97 -19.12 -0.21 -10.99
N GLN A 98 -18.32 0.64 -10.39
CA GLN A 98 -16.94 0.33 -10.03
C GLN A 98 -16.83 0.07 -8.54
N TRP A 99 -15.83 -0.70 -8.20
CA TRP A 99 -15.38 -0.95 -6.83
C TRP A 99 -13.98 -0.44 -6.68
N LYS A 100 -13.65 0.04 -5.48
CA LYS A 100 -12.32 0.53 -5.16
C LYS A 100 -11.84 -0.14 -3.88
N TRP A 101 -10.71 -0.82 -3.98
CA TRP A 101 -9.92 -1.18 -2.83
C TRP A 101 -8.86 -0.10 -2.58
N ARG A 102 -8.68 0.27 -1.32
CA ARG A 102 -7.70 1.29 -0.93
C ARG A 102 -7.10 0.97 0.43
N CYS A 103 -5.78 1.18 0.56
CA CYS A 103 -5.09 1.21 1.84
C CYS A 103 -4.19 2.44 1.97
N THR A 104 -3.83 2.81 3.19
CA THR A 104 -3.06 4.02 3.50
C THR A 104 -2.05 3.76 4.61
N PHE A 105 -1.03 4.64 4.70
CA PHE A 105 -0.02 4.63 5.78
C PHE A 105 0.67 3.27 5.97
N ARG A 106 0.59 2.69 7.17
CA ARG A 106 1.25 1.42 7.51
C ARG A 106 0.80 0.26 6.63
N ASP A 107 -0.49 0.18 6.34
CA ASP A 107 -1.04 -0.87 5.48
C ASP A 107 -0.48 -0.74 4.06
N ALA A 108 -0.40 0.48 3.53
CA ALA A 108 0.18 0.72 2.21
C ALA A 108 1.69 0.44 2.17
N PHE A 109 2.43 0.84 3.20
CA PHE A 109 3.85 0.50 3.31
C PHE A 109 4.07 -1.01 3.36
N TYR A 110 3.24 -1.71 4.12
CA TYR A 110 3.27 -3.15 4.19
C TYR A 110 3.03 -3.80 2.82
N VAL A 111 1.98 -3.38 2.10
CA VAL A 111 1.71 -3.90 0.75
C VAL A 111 2.86 -3.57 -0.21
N CYS A 112 3.46 -2.38 -0.14
CA CYS A 112 4.65 -2.05 -0.92
C CYS A 112 5.80 -3.04 -0.69
N ARG A 113 6.05 -3.43 0.56
CA ARG A 113 7.08 -4.43 0.89
C ARG A 113 6.80 -5.80 0.29
N LEU A 114 5.54 -6.24 0.33
CA LEU A 114 5.15 -7.51 -0.30
C LEU A 114 5.36 -7.50 -1.80
N LEU A 115 4.98 -6.42 -2.47
CA LEU A 115 5.00 -6.32 -3.93
C LEU A 115 6.40 -6.06 -4.49
N TRP A 116 7.31 -5.50 -3.70
CA TRP A 116 8.63 -5.08 -4.18
C TRP A 116 9.40 -6.14 -4.98
N PRO A 117 9.46 -7.42 -4.56
CA PRO A 117 10.21 -8.43 -5.32
C PRO A 117 9.63 -8.75 -6.70
N TYR A 118 8.35 -8.44 -6.94
CA TYR A 118 7.58 -8.84 -8.11
C TYR A 118 7.12 -7.67 -8.98
N ALA A 119 7.09 -6.44 -8.46
CA ALA A 119 6.63 -5.27 -9.19
C ALA A 119 7.64 -4.84 -10.28
N HIS A 120 7.14 -4.36 -11.40
CA HIS A 120 7.93 -3.80 -12.50
C HIS A 120 7.59 -2.33 -12.74
N THR A 121 6.40 -2.05 -13.23
CA THR A 121 5.97 -0.67 -13.58
C THR A 121 5.92 0.25 -12.35
N LYS A 122 5.45 -0.26 -11.22
CA LYS A 122 5.35 0.51 -9.97
C LYS A 122 6.60 0.43 -9.09
N LEU A 123 7.59 -0.38 -9.49
CA LEU A 123 8.81 -0.59 -8.71
C LEU A 123 9.54 0.69 -8.29
N PRO A 124 9.74 1.71 -9.15
CA PRO A 124 10.44 2.94 -8.72
C PRO A 124 9.71 3.67 -7.59
N LYS A 125 8.37 3.70 -7.63
CA LYS A 125 7.57 4.34 -6.57
C LYS A 125 7.59 3.52 -5.28
N ILE A 126 7.47 2.21 -5.37
CA ILE A 126 7.57 1.29 -4.25
C ILE A 126 8.94 1.41 -3.57
N GLN A 127 10.01 1.43 -4.34
CA GLN A 127 11.36 1.57 -3.83
C GLN A 127 11.56 2.91 -3.10
N GLN A 128 11.08 4.01 -3.66
CA GLN A 128 11.11 5.33 -3.02
C GLN A 128 10.42 5.32 -1.64
N ILE A 129 9.28 4.64 -1.53
CA ILE A 129 8.54 4.51 -0.27
C ILE A 129 9.33 3.69 0.75
N ILE A 130 9.89 2.55 0.34
CA ILE A 130 10.67 1.67 1.21
C ILE A 130 11.91 2.39 1.74
N GLU A 131 12.64 3.09 0.88
CA GLU A 131 13.84 3.85 1.26
C GLU A 131 13.50 5.00 2.22
N TYR A 132 12.41 5.71 2.00
CA TYR A 132 11.96 6.77 2.90
C TYR A 132 11.72 6.24 4.32
N TYR A 133 10.98 5.14 4.47
CA TYR A 133 10.69 4.58 5.78
C TYR A 133 11.89 3.88 6.44
N ALA A 134 12.79 3.30 5.67
CA ALA A 134 14.05 2.78 6.18
C ALA A 134 14.89 3.91 6.79
N ASN A 135 15.04 5.03 6.08
CA ASN A 135 15.77 6.20 6.55
C ASN A 135 15.10 6.87 7.77
N GLU A 136 13.77 6.94 7.81
CA GLU A 136 13.05 7.48 8.98
C GLU A 136 13.27 6.63 10.24
N LYS A 137 13.34 5.31 10.11
CA LYS A 137 13.69 4.42 11.23
C LYS A 137 15.13 4.59 11.68
N LEU A 138 16.07 4.79 10.77
CA LEU A 138 17.47 5.05 11.08
C LEU A 138 17.65 6.35 11.86
N GLN A 139 16.90 7.39 11.50
CA GLN A 139 16.94 8.68 12.22
C GLN A 139 16.32 8.62 13.62
N LYS A 140 15.30 7.79 13.81
CA LYS A 140 14.59 7.68 15.10
C LYS A 140 15.25 6.72 16.09
N ASN A 141 15.90 5.69 15.58
CA ASN A 141 16.58 4.67 16.38
C ASN A 141 18.06 4.73 16.02
N ALA A 142 18.91 5.10 16.94
CA ALA A 142 20.38 5.16 16.76
C ALA A 142 21.03 3.80 16.40
N ASN A 143 20.27 2.74 16.23
CA ASN A 143 20.74 1.46 15.75
C ASN A 143 20.77 1.47 14.22
N VAL A 144 21.97 1.41 13.67
CA VAL A 144 22.22 1.32 12.24
C VAL A 144 21.58 0.04 11.68
N VAL A 145 20.46 0.20 10.99
CA VAL A 145 19.92 -0.89 10.16
C VAL A 145 20.62 -0.77 8.81
N ASP A 146 21.44 -1.76 8.49
CA ASP A 146 22.06 -1.85 7.17
C ASP A 146 20.98 -1.94 6.09
N LEU A 147 20.94 -0.94 5.20
CA LEU A 147 19.98 -0.88 4.10
C LEU A 147 20.13 -2.06 3.14
N GLU A 148 21.33 -2.57 2.95
CA GLU A 148 21.59 -3.77 2.15
C GLU A 148 20.99 -5.01 2.80
N HIS A 149 21.17 -5.15 4.10
CA HIS A 149 20.59 -6.25 4.88
C HIS A 149 19.06 -6.17 4.86
N TYR A 150 18.48 -4.97 4.97
CA TYR A 150 17.04 -4.77 4.86
C TYR A 150 16.51 -5.11 3.46
N ARG A 151 17.22 -4.73 2.40
CA ARG A 151 16.88 -5.09 1.00
C ARG A 151 16.92 -6.61 0.79
N LEU A 152 17.94 -7.28 1.31
CA LEU A 152 18.07 -8.74 1.25
C LEU A 152 16.95 -9.44 2.03
N TRP A 153 16.63 -8.93 3.21
CA TRP A 153 15.54 -9.46 4.03
C TRP A 153 14.17 -9.33 3.34
N VAL A 154 13.88 -8.20 2.70
CA VAL A 154 12.63 -8.01 1.96
C VAL A 154 12.55 -8.92 0.73
N LYS A 155 13.68 -9.13 0.02
CA LYS A 155 13.73 -10.01 -1.16
C LYS A 155 13.70 -11.51 -0.82
N SER A 156 14.09 -11.87 0.40
CA SER A 156 14.17 -13.27 0.83
C SER A 156 13.76 -13.39 2.30
N PRO A 157 12.50 -13.11 2.65
CA PRO A 157 12.04 -13.23 4.02
C PRO A 157 12.22 -14.67 4.50
N GLY A 158 13.02 -14.86 5.56
CA GLY A 158 13.27 -16.15 6.18
C GLY A 158 14.55 -16.89 5.77
N LYS A 159 15.46 -16.29 4.99
CA LYS A 159 16.74 -16.93 4.60
C LYS A 159 18.00 -16.37 5.28
N ILE A 160 17.83 -15.52 6.27
CA ILE A 160 18.98 -15.00 7.04
C ILE A 160 18.92 -15.62 8.41
N GLN A 161 19.76 -16.63 8.64
CA GLN A 161 20.18 -17.10 9.97
C GLN A 161 21.28 -16.20 10.47
#